data_329491f75824e6cf3f6a9f68f4f83bdc
#
_entry.id   329491f75824e6cf3f6a9f68f4f83bdc
#
_cell.length_a   1.000
_cell.length_b   1.000
_cell.length_c   1.000
_cell.angle_alpha   90.00
_cell.angle_beta   90.00
_cell.angle_gamma   90.00
#
_symmetry.space_group_name_H-M   'P 1'
#
loop_
_entity.id
_entity.type
_entity.pdbx_description
1 polymer ?
#
loop_
_entity_poly.entity_id
_entity_poly.type
_entity_poly.pdbx_seq_one_letter_code
_entity_poly.pdbx_strand_id
1 'polypeptide(L)'
;MVIFMEIILASNSPRRKEILESLGYKFRIAPADIDENIDLTGERLVCELAKRKALRIYEYNKESIVIGSDTIVYFNGVVYNKPKNEEECYYMLKSLSGKTHEVITGVYIASKYDHISFFDKAYVTFKELSDKDIFDYIKTKEPFDKAGGYAIQGIGKRLVDKYEGDIYTIIGLPKDLVNSHLKRLLECN
;
A
#
# COMPACT_ATOMS: atom_id res chain seq x y z
N MET A 1 28.60 -15.29 16.16
CA MET A 1 28.16 -13.86 16.24
C MET A 1 26.90 -13.76 15.36
N VAL A 2 25.72 -13.68 15.95
CA VAL A 2 24.47 -13.55 15.18
C VAL A 2 24.45 -12.13 14.62
N ILE A 3 24.63 -12.00 13.32
CA ILE A 3 24.56 -10.69 12.65
C ILE A 3 23.07 -10.41 12.47
N PHE A 4 22.49 -9.58 13.32
CA PHE A 4 21.11 -9.10 13.12
C PHE A 4 21.08 -8.17 11.90
N MET A 5 20.45 -8.62 10.83
CA MET A 5 20.21 -7.74 9.68
C MET A 5 19.20 -6.66 10.05
N GLU A 6 19.57 -5.41 9.83
CA GLU A 6 18.64 -4.29 9.98
C GLU A 6 17.51 -4.40 8.96
N ILE A 7 16.27 -4.18 9.37
CA ILE A 7 15.13 -4.06 8.47
C ILE A 7 14.85 -2.58 8.23
N ILE A 8 14.65 -2.21 6.98
CA ILE A 8 14.33 -0.83 6.58
C ILE A 8 13.02 -0.84 5.80
N LEU A 9 12.07 0.00 6.23
CA LEU A 9 10.83 0.26 5.50
C LEU A 9 11.02 1.49 4.61
N ALA A 10 11.01 1.28 3.29
CA ALA A 10 11.15 2.34 2.28
C ALA A 10 9.82 3.08 2.04
N SER A 11 9.18 3.56 3.12
CA SER A 11 7.87 4.21 3.06
C SER A 11 7.64 5.13 4.27
N ASN A 12 6.98 6.28 4.02
CA ASN A 12 6.48 7.19 5.06
C ASN A 12 5.06 6.85 5.54
N SER A 13 4.42 5.82 4.99
CA SER A 13 3.04 5.47 5.35
C SER A 13 2.93 5.03 6.82
N PRO A 14 2.18 5.75 7.67
CA PRO A 14 1.97 5.35 9.06
C PRO A 14 1.28 3.99 9.16
N ARG A 15 0.38 3.68 8.23
CA ARG A 15 -0.33 2.40 8.19
C ARG A 15 0.61 1.22 7.94
N ARG A 16 1.56 1.34 6.99
CA ARG A 16 2.58 0.31 6.74
C ARG A 16 3.51 0.12 7.93
N LYS A 17 3.87 1.23 8.57
CA LYS A 17 4.65 1.23 9.82
C LYS A 17 3.94 0.41 10.90
N GLU A 18 2.67 0.72 11.20
CA GLU A 18 1.86 0.03 12.20
C GLU A 18 1.73 -1.47 11.92
N ILE A 19 1.56 -1.87 10.65
CA ILE A 19 1.52 -3.28 10.27
C ILE A 19 2.84 -3.97 10.60
N LEU A 20 3.97 -3.38 10.21
CA LEU A 20 5.28 -3.97 10.44
C LEU A 20 5.64 -4.00 11.94
N GLU A 21 5.26 -2.97 12.71
CA GLU A 21 5.37 -2.95 14.18
C GLU A 21 4.56 -4.08 14.82
N SER A 22 3.36 -4.34 14.32
CA SER A 22 2.48 -5.41 14.84
C SER A 22 3.04 -6.82 14.63
N LEU A 23 4.04 -6.98 13.77
CA LEU A 23 4.80 -8.22 13.58
C LEU A 23 5.94 -8.39 14.59
N GLY A 24 6.23 -7.37 15.39
CA GLY A 24 7.27 -7.40 16.41
C GLY A 24 8.69 -7.15 15.89
N TYR A 25 8.84 -6.77 14.62
CA TYR A 25 10.16 -6.44 14.07
C TYR A 25 10.63 -5.05 14.52
N LYS A 26 11.95 -4.96 14.80
CA LYS A 26 12.64 -3.67 14.90
C LYS A 26 13.07 -3.25 13.49
N PHE A 27 12.75 -2.04 13.10
CA PHE A 27 13.09 -1.53 11.77
C PHE A 27 13.30 -0.01 11.81
N ARG A 28 13.93 0.49 10.76
CA ARG A 28 14.09 1.92 10.49
C ARG A 28 13.20 2.33 9.31
N ILE A 29 12.72 3.56 9.34
CA ILE A 29 12.02 4.19 8.21
C ILE A 29 13.03 4.97 7.38
N ALA A 30 13.03 4.74 6.07
CA ALA A 30 13.81 5.51 5.10
C ALA A 30 12.97 5.67 3.82
N PRO A 31 12.19 6.76 3.69
CA PRO A 31 11.35 6.98 2.53
C PRO A 31 12.19 7.13 1.27
N ALA A 32 11.74 6.49 0.19
CA ALA A 32 12.37 6.61 -1.10
C ALA A 32 11.70 7.74 -1.90
N ASP A 33 12.53 8.65 -2.41
CA ASP A 33 12.14 9.62 -3.42
C ASP A 33 12.37 9.00 -4.81
N ILE A 34 11.29 8.72 -5.53
CA ILE A 34 11.29 8.12 -6.86
C ILE A 34 10.26 8.81 -7.76
N ASP A 35 10.49 8.78 -9.05
CA ASP A 35 9.47 9.12 -10.03
C ASP A 35 8.42 7.99 -10.09
N GLU A 36 7.20 8.30 -9.68
CA GLU A 36 6.05 7.39 -9.71
C GLU A 36 5.27 7.46 -11.03
N ASN A 37 5.61 8.40 -11.93
CA ASN A 37 4.94 8.55 -13.21
C ASN A 37 5.49 7.57 -14.24
N ILE A 38 4.89 6.39 -14.34
CA ILE A 38 5.28 5.32 -15.26
C ILE A 38 4.06 4.80 -16.02
N ASP A 39 4.26 4.41 -17.27
CA ASP A 39 3.20 3.89 -18.15
C ASP A 39 2.96 2.39 -17.88
N LEU A 40 2.47 2.09 -16.68
CA LEU A 40 2.06 0.76 -16.24
C LEU A 40 0.74 0.85 -15.48
N THR A 41 0.01 -0.26 -15.39
CA THR A 41 -1.26 -0.36 -14.67
C THR A 41 -1.34 -1.65 -13.86
N GLY A 42 -2.30 -1.73 -12.93
CA GLY A 42 -2.60 -2.93 -12.17
C GLY A 42 -1.39 -3.48 -11.41
N GLU A 43 -1.21 -4.78 -11.43
CA GLU A 43 -0.16 -5.49 -10.69
C GLU A 43 1.25 -5.07 -11.12
N ARG A 44 1.44 -4.82 -12.42
CA ARG A 44 2.74 -4.39 -12.95
C ARG A 44 3.17 -3.04 -12.38
N LEU A 45 2.22 -2.12 -12.23
CA LEU A 45 2.47 -0.79 -11.66
C LEU A 45 2.95 -0.91 -10.22
N VAL A 46 2.17 -1.58 -9.35
CA VAL A 46 2.50 -1.66 -7.93
C VAL A 46 3.80 -2.44 -7.67
N CYS A 47 4.05 -3.50 -8.44
CA CYS A 47 5.30 -4.26 -8.32
C CYS A 47 6.52 -3.41 -8.74
N GLU A 48 6.42 -2.66 -9.84
CA GLU A 48 7.51 -1.81 -10.30
C GLU A 48 7.76 -0.64 -9.34
N LEU A 49 6.72 0.02 -8.84
CA LEU A 49 6.88 1.11 -7.87
C LEU A 49 7.45 0.60 -6.54
N ALA A 50 6.97 -0.55 -6.04
CA ALA A 50 7.52 -1.18 -4.85
C ALA A 50 9.01 -1.51 -5.02
N LYS A 51 9.39 -2.05 -6.19
CA LYS A 51 10.77 -2.37 -6.54
C LYS A 51 11.64 -1.11 -6.56
N ARG A 52 11.22 -0.06 -7.25
CA ARG A 52 11.98 1.21 -7.31
C ARG A 52 12.19 1.80 -5.92
N LYS A 53 11.14 1.81 -5.08
CA LYS A 53 11.23 2.28 -3.68
C LYS A 53 12.24 1.46 -2.87
N ALA A 54 12.17 0.14 -2.94
CA ALA A 54 13.09 -0.73 -2.22
C ALA A 54 14.54 -0.57 -2.69
N LEU A 55 14.77 -0.63 -4.01
CA LEU A 55 16.11 -0.57 -4.58
C LEU A 55 16.79 0.77 -4.37
N ARG A 56 16.04 1.89 -4.39
CA ARG A 56 16.57 3.23 -4.11
C ARG A 56 17.22 3.32 -2.73
N ILE A 57 16.63 2.66 -1.73
CA ILE A 57 17.17 2.62 -0.37
C ILE A 57 18.23 1.54 -0.23
N TYR A 58 18.01 0.39 -0.87
CA TYR A 58 18.95 -0.74 -0.81
C TYR A 58 20.32 -0.41 -1.43
N GLU A 59 20.37 0.48 -2.40
CA GLU A 59 21.62 0.94 -3.04
C GLU A 59 22.68 1.35 -2.01
N TYR A 60 22.27 1.99 -0.91
CA TYR A 60 23.13 2.49 0.15
C TYR A 60 23.07 1.64 1.43
N ASN A 61 22.35 0.53 1.44
CA ASN A 61 22.11 -0.31 2.63
C ASN A 61 22.18 -1.81 2.29
N LYS A 62 23.26 -2.25 1.64
CA LYS A 62 23.43 -3.60 1.07
C LYS A 62 23.38 -4.73 2.09
N GLU A 63 23.71 -4.47 3.36
CA GLU A 63 23.68 -5.45 4.44
C GLU A 63 22.31 -5.51 5.15
N SER A 64 21.34 -4.69 4.74
CA SER A 64 20.01 -4.61 5.33
C SER A 64 18.98 -5.37 4.49
N ILE A 65 17.83 -5.68 5.09
CA ILE A 65 16.61 -6.10 4.40
C ILE A 65 15.77 -4.84 4.17
N VAL A 66 15.53 -4.48 2.92
CA VAL A 66 14.75 -3.28 2.56
C VAL A 66 13.41 -3.68 1.98
N ILE A 67 12.33 -3.15 2.56
CA ILE A 67 10.95 -3.40 2.15
C ILE A 67 10.39 -2.16 1.45
N GLY A 68 10.07 -2.28 0.16
CA GLY A 68 9.30 -1.31 -0.60
C GLY A 68 7.88 -1.82 -0.80
N SER A 69 6.90 -0.92 -0.80
CA SER A 69 5.51 -1.25 -1.09
C SER A 69 4.80 -0.11 -1.80
N ASP A 70 3.88 -0.48 -2.68
CA ASP A 70 2.97 0.46 -3.32
C ASP A 70 1.55 -0.10 -3.39
N THR A 71 0.54 0.80 -3.35
CA THR A 71 -0.86 0.41 -3.29
C THR A 71 -1.70 1.31 -4.18
N ILE A 72 -2.53 0.71 -5.01
CA ILE A 72 -3.48 1.41 -5.87
C ILE A 72 -4.91 0.89 -5.64
N VAL A 73 -5.87 1.75 -5.90
CA VAL A 73 -7.25 1.34 -6.20
C VAL A 73 -7.38 1.23 -7.71
N TYR A 74 -7.95 0.13 -8.18
CA TYR A 74 -8.08 -0.17 -9.60
C TYR A 74 -9.52 -0.55 -9.93
N PHE A 75 -10.12 0.17 -10.89
CA PHE A 75 -11.51 -0.06 -11.28
C PHE A 75 -11.71 0.21 -12.77
N ASN A 76 -12.29 -0.74 -13.49
CA ASN A 76 -12.60 -0.65 -14.93
C ASN A 76 -11.41 -0.18 -15.79
N GLY A 77 -10.22 -0.71 -15.55
CA GLY A 77 -9.02 -0.34 -16.32
C GLY A 77 -8.36 0.97 -15.89
N VAL A 78 -8.90 1.66 -14.88
CA VAL A 78 -8.39 2.95 -14.40
C VAL A 78 -7.72 2.80 -13.04
N VAL A 79 -6.55 3.41 -12.90
CA VAL A 79 -5.84 3.54 -11.62
C VAL A 79 -6.31 4.79 -10.89
N TYR A 80 -6.82 4.61 -9.68
CA TYR A 80 -7.22 5.70 -8.80
C TYR A 80 -6.10 5.96 -7.78
N ASN A 81 -5.32 6.99 -8.04
CA ASN A 81 -4.27 7.47 -7.14
C ASN A 81 -4.85 8.32 -6.00
N LYS A 82 -3.98 9.02 -5.27
CA LYS A 82 -4.41 10.01 -4.28
C LYS A 82 -5.06 11.21 -4.99
N PRO A 83 -6.26 11.65 -4.57
CA PRO A 83 -6.90 12.80 -5.19
C PRO A 83 -6.11 14.08 -4.91
N LYS A 84 -5.98 14.93 -5.93
CA LYS A 84 -5.23 16.21 -5.85
C LYS A 84 -6.05 17.34 -5.24
N ASN A 85 -7.38 17.23 -5.33
CA ASN A 85 -8.32 18.24 -4.86
C ASN A 85 -9.69 17.61 -4.54
N GLU A 86 -10.61 18.42 -4.02
CA GLU A 86 -11.95 17.98 -3.62
C GLU A 86 -12.80 17.51 -4.79
N GLU A 87 -12.66 18.14 -5.95
CA GLU A 87 -13.38 17.80 -7.17
C GLU A 87 -12.97 16.41 -7.68
N GLU A 88 -11.67 16.15 -7.81
CA GLU A 88 -11.13 14.85 -8.19
C GLU A 88 -11.55 13.76 -7.19
N CYS A 89 -11.49 14.07 -5.90
CA CYS A 89 -11.94 13.17 -4.85
C CYS A 89 -13.42 12.83 -4.97
N TYR A 90 -14.27 13.85 -5.23
CA TYR A 90 -15.71 13.64 -5.45
C TYR A 90 -15.96 12.68 -6.61
N TYR A 91 -15.33 12.91 -7.76
CA TYR A 91 -15.53 12.05 -8.93
C TYR A 91 -15.00 10.64 -8.71
N MET A 92 -13.88 10.46 -8.02
CA MET A 92 -13.38 9.14 -7.63
C MET A 92 -14.41 8.38 -6.79
N LEU A 93 -14.87 8.97 -5.68
CA LEU A 93 -15.83 8.33 -4.78
C LEU A 93 -17.18 8.09 -5.46
N LYS A 94 -17.63 9.03 -6.29
CA LYS A 94 -18.87 8.90 -7.05
C LYS A 94 -18.82 7.74 -8.05
N SER A 95 -17.71 7.55 -8.74
CA SER A 95 -17.52 6.45 -9.68
C SER A 95 -17.46 5.08 -9.00
N LEU A 96 -17.01 5.02 -7.75
CA LEU A 96 -16.92 3.80 -6.95
C LEU A 96 -18.20 3.48 -6.17
N SER A 97 -19.14 4.45 -6.05
CA SER A 97 -20.40 4.31 -5.33
C SER A 97 -21.21 3.12 -5.82
N GLY A 98 -21.61 2.22 -4.90
CA GLY A 98 -22.36 1.00 -5.21
C GLY A 98 -21.58 -0.04 -6.02
N LYS A 99 -20.27 0.11 -6.20
CA LYS A 99 -19.45 -0.77 -7.03
C LYS A 99 -18.42 -1.53 -6.22
N THR A 100 -17.97 -2.66 -6.80
CA THR A 100 -16.83 -3.41 -6.32
C THR A 100 -15.60 -3.04 -7.14
N HIS A 101 -14.52 -2.70 -6.47
CA HIS A 101 -13.23 -2.36 -7.09
C HIS A 101 -12.10 -3.16 -6.45
N GLU A 102 -10.96 -3.23 -7.14
CA GLU A 102 -9.76 -3.90 -6.67
C GLU A 102 -8.89 -2.93 -5.87
N VAL A 103 -8.30 -3.42 -4.80
CA VAL A 103 -7.15 -2.79 -4.13
C VAL A 103 -5.97 -3.73 -4.31
N ILE A 104 -4.91 -3.24 -4.96
CA ILE A 104 -3.74 -4.02 -5.29
C ILE A 104 -2.55 -3.44 -4.56
N THR A 105 -1.85 -4.28 -3.78
CA THR A 105 -0.63 -3.89 -3.09
C THR A 105 0.53 -4.73 -3.60
N GLY A 106 1.54 -4.07 -4.17
CA GLY A 106 2.82 -4.65 -4.52
C GLY A 106 3.83 -4.50 -3.40
N VAL A 107 4.69 -5.50 -3.25
CA VAL A 107 5.79 -5.50 -2.29
C VAL A 107 7.06 -5.97 -2.98
N TYR A 108 8.17 -5.33 -2.65
CA TYR A 108 9.50 -5.77 -3.02
C TYR A 108 10.39 -5.80 -1.79
N ILE A 109 11.05 -6.93 -1.57
CA ILE A 109 12.01 -7.09 -0.48
C ILE A 109 13.38 -7.34 -1.08
N ALA A 110 14.32 -6.45 -0.80
CA ALA A 110 15.71 -6.56 -1.23
C ALA A 110 16.60 -6.92 -0.06
N SER A 111 17.46 -7.93 -0.22
CA SER A 111 18.50 -8.31 0.74
C SER A 111 19.72 -8.85 0.01
N LYS A 112 20.82 -9.03 0.70
CA LYS A 112 22.02 -9.66 0.11
C LYS A 112 21.84 -11.13 -0.27
N TYR A 113 20.79 -11.79 0.23
CA TYR A 113 20.52 -13.20 -0.05
C TYR A 113 19.51 -13.38 -1.18
N ASP A 114 18.51 -12.51 -1.27
CA ASP A 114 17.44 -12.67 -2.25
C ASP A 114 16.74 -11.34 -2.53
N HIS A 115 16.12 -11.25 -3.71
CA HIS A 115 15.26 -10.15 -4.14
C HIS A 115 13.88 -10.73 -4.47
N ILE A 116 12.89 -10.40 -3.64
CA ILE A 116 11.56 -11.00 -3.69
C ILE A 116 10.56 -9.94 -4.15
N SER A 117 9.79 -10.26 -5.20
CA SER A 117 8.71 -9.41 -5.70
C SER A 117 7.40 -10.18 -5.68
N PHE A 118 6.37 -9.60 -5.10
CA PHE A 118 5.02 -10.16 -5.10
C PHE A 118 3.96 -9.06 -4.99
N PHE A 119 2.74 -9.42 -5.25
CA PHE A 119 1.58 -8.58 -5.01
C PHE A 119 0.46 -9.39 -4.36
N ASP A 120 -0.48 -8.68 -3.77
CA ASP A 120 -1.74 -9.26 -3.31
C ASP A 120 -2.90 -8.34 -3.68
N LYS A 121 -4.10 -8.94 -3.79
CA LYS A 121 -5.33 -8.26 -4.18
C LYS A 121 -6.43 -8.49 -3.17
N ALA A 122 -7.19 -7.44 -2.94
CA ALA A 122 -8.45 -7.50 -2.22
C ALA A 122 -9.52 -6.72 -2.99
N TYR A 123 -10.78 -7.04 -2.73
CA TYR A 123 -11.93 -6.40 -3.36
C TYR A 123 -12.71 -5.64 -2.31
N VAL A 124 -13.09 -4.42 -2.64
CA VAL A 124 -13.89 -3.56 -1.76
C VAL A 124 -15.15 -3.14 -2.48
N THR A 125 -16.30 -3.35 -1.83
CA THR A 125 -17.61 -2.91 -2.33
C THR A 125 -18.06 -1.70 -1.52
N PHE A 126 -18.37 -0.60 -2.22
CA PHE A 126 -18.96 0.57 -1.59
C PHE A 126 -20.47 0.44 -1.48
N LYS A 127 -21.03 1.06 -0.46
CA LYS A 127 -22.46 1.35 -0.40
C LYS A 127 -22.85 2.31 -1.52
N GLU A 128 -24.14 2.37 -1.83
CA GLU A 128 -24.66 3.49 -2.62
C GLU A 128 -24.47 4.79 -1.82
N LEU A 129 -23.66 5.71 -2.37
CA LEU A 129 -23.30 6.97 -1.72
C LEU A 129 -24.12 8.13 -2.31
N SER A 130 -24.79 8.88 -1.46
CA SER A 130 -25.35 10.16 -1.83
C SER A 130 -24.24 11.23 -1.98
N ASP A 131 -24.53 12.31 -2.70
CA ASP A 131 -23.60 13.43 -2.80
C ASP A 131 -23.26 14.00 -1.41
N LYS A 132 -24.25 14.00 -0.51
CA LYS A 132 -24.05 14.41 0.88
C LYS A 132 -23.02 13.54 1.61
N ASP A 133 -23.09 12.21 1.46
CA ASP A 133 -22.13 11.29 2.10
C ASP A 133 -20.71 11.56 1.61
N ILE A 134 -20.56 11.78 0.29
CA ILE A 134 -19.28 12.08 -0.34
C ILE A 134 -18.73 13.42 0.16
N PHE A 135 -19.52 14.50 0.13
CA PHE A 135 -19.07 15.81 0.60
C PHE A 135 -18.75 15.83 2.09
N ASP A 136 -19.57 15.16 2.92
CA ASP A 136 -19.30 15.07 4.36
C ASP A 136 -18.02 14.27 4.65
N TYR A 137 -17.64 13.31 3.80
CA TYR A 137 -16.37 12.61 3.94
C TYR A 137 -15.18 13.46 3.44
N ILE A 138 -15.32 14.16 2.32
CA ILE A 138 -14.26 15.07 1.80
C ILE A 138 -13.90 16.14 2.81
N LYS A 139 -14.88 16.72 3.52
CA LYS A 139 -14.67 17.74 4.57
C LYS A 139 -13.77 17.26 5.71
N THR A 140 -13.69 15.95 5.95
CA THR A 140 -12.81 15.39 6.99
C THR A 140 -11.34 15.51 6.67
N LYS A 141 -10.99 15.80 5.41
CA LYS A 141 -9.63 15.80 4.85
C LYS A 141 -8.90 14.45 4.86
N GLU A 142 -9.54 13.39 5.37
CA GLU A 142 -9.02 12.03 5.39
C GLU A 142 -8.70 11.48 4.00
N PRO A 143 -9.44 11.79 2.90
CA PRO A 143 -9.22 11.21 1.58
C PRO A 143 -7.84 11.45 0.96
N PHE A 144 -7.23 12.61 1.21
CA PHE A 144 -6.18 13.18 0.34
C PHE A 144 -4.82 12.47 0.38
N ASP A 145 -4.56 11.63 1.36
CA ASP A 145 -3.33 10.83 1.46
C ASP A 145 -3.54 9.35 1.09
N LYS A 146 -4.68 9.02 0.45
CA LYS A 146 -5.11 7.64 0.21
C LYS A 146 -5.42 7.38 -1.26
N ALA A 147 -4.96 6.24 -1.78
CA ALA A 147 -5.35 5.76 -3.11
C ALA A 147 -6.88 5.60 -3.19
N GLY A 148 -7.48 6.05 -4.30
CA GLY A 148 -8.92 6.04 -4.48
C GLY A 148 -9.71 6.98 -3.56
N GLY A 149 -9.01 7.81 -2.78
CA GLY A 149 -9.62 8.81 -1.90
C GLY A 149 -10.36 8.23 -0.69
N TYR A 150 -10.00 7.04 -0.18
CA TYR A 150 -10.63 6.50 1.03
C TYR A 150 -9.70 5.57 1.83
N ALA A 151 -10.06 5.31 3.08
CA ALA A 151 -9.44 4.27 3.90
C ALA A 151 -10.50 3.30 4.39
N ILE A 152 -10.15 2.01 4.46
CA ILE A 152 -11.01 0.99 5.10
C ILE A 152 -11.02 1.12 6.64
N GLN A 153 -10.03 1.82 7.18
CA GLN A 153 -9.92 2.22 8.58
C GLN A 153 -10.37 3.69 8.73
N GLY A 154 -10.67 4.10 9.95
CA GLY A 154 -11.06 5.49 10.22
C GLY A 154 -12.47 5.84 9.71
N ILE A 155 -12.66 7.08 9.28
CA ILE A 155 -13.97 7.62 8.88
C ILE A 155 -14.43 7.01 7.56
N GLY A 156 -13.50 6.70 6.66
CA GLY A 156 -13.79 6.10 5.35
C GLY A 156 -14.44 4.72 5.42
N LYS A 157 -14.30 4.01 6.54
CA LYS A 157 -14.99 2.74 6.77
C LYS A 157 -16.50 2.83 6.55
N ARG A 158 -17.12 3.97 6.81
CA ARG A 158 -18.56 4.17 6.62
C ARG A 158 -19.03 4.06 5.18
N LEU A 159 -18.14 4.29 4.21
CA LEU A 159 -18.42 4.19 2.78
C LEU A 159 -18.46 2.74 2.30
N VAL A 160 -17.78 1.85 3.02
CA VAL A 160 -17.61 0.45 2.64
C VAL A 160 -18.84 -0.36 3.10
N ASP A 161 -19.37 -1.17 2.18
CA ASP A 161 -20.39 -2.19 2.46
C ASP A 161 -19.72 -3.49 2.92
N LYS A 162 -18.83 -4.02 2.10
CA LYS A 162 -18.06 -5.24 2.38
C LYS A 162 -16.71 -5.23 1.69
N TYR A 163 -15.86 -6.16 2.09
CA TYR A 163 -14.60 -6.46 1.38
C TYR A 163 -14.35 -7.97 1.36
N GLU A 164 -13.52 -8.40 0.42
CA GLU A 164 -13.06 -9.78 0.23
C GLU A 164 -11.54 -9.77 0.04
N GLY A 165 -10.83 -10.73 0.64
CA GLY A 165 -9.38 -10.81 0.64
C GLY A 165 -8.75 -10.31 1.95
N ASP A 166 -7.43 -10.10 1.94
CA ASP A 166 -6.70 -9.65 3.11
C ASP A 166 -6.90 -8.15 3.39
N ILE A 167 -7.36 -7.82 4.58
CA ILE A 167 -7.53 -6.43 5.00
C ILE A 167 -6.20 -5.66 5.00
N TYR A 168 -5.08 -6.33 5.29
CA TYR A 168 -3.77 -5.69 5.30
C TYR A 168 -3.29 -5.32 3.89
N THR A 169 -3.75 -6.02 2.87
CA THR A 169 -3.59 -5.63 1.46
C THR A 169 -4.30 -4.31 1.17
N ILE A 170 -5.53 -4.16 1.67
CA ILE A 170 -6.29 -2.90 1.52
C ILE A 170 -5.61 -1.76 2.28
N ILE A 171 -5.05 -2.02 3.46
CA ILE A 171 -4.35 -1.03 4.28
C ILE A 171 -3.01 -0.63 3.63
N GLY A 172 -2.35 -1.56 2.90
CA GLY A 172 -1.19 -1.26 2.08
C GLY A 172 0.09 -2.05 2.35
N LEU A 173 0.02 -3.15 3.11
CA LEU A 173 1.13 -4.09 3.30
C LEU A 173 0.58 -5.47 3.68
N PRO A 174 0.55 -6.48 2.79
CA PRO A 174 0.06 -7.83 3.07
C PRO A 174 0.85 -8.49 4.19
N LYS A 175 0.29 -8.45 5.39
CA LYS A 175 1.00 -8.74 6.65
C LYS A 175 1.61 -10.14 6.67
N ASP A 176 0.82 -11.16 6.38
CA ASP A 176 1.25 -12.56 6.50
C ASP A 176 2.26 -12.96 5.43
N LEU A 177 2.08 -12.45 4.20
CA LEU A 177 3.04 -12.66 3.11
C LEU A 177 4.40 -12.01 3.43
N VAL A 178 4.38 -10.77 3.88
CA VAL A 178 5.60 -10.06 4.30
C VAL A 178 6.29 -10.80 5.44
N ASN A 179 5.54 -11.23 6.46
CA ASN A 179 6.08 -11.95 7.60
C ASN A 179 6.73 -13.28 7.18
N SER A 180 6.09 -14.04 6.29
CA SER A 180 6.63 -15.29 5.77
C SER A 180 7.98 -15.09 5.08
N HIS A 181 8.09 -14.07 4.22
CA HIS A 181 9.35 -13.77 3.52
C HIS A 181 10.43 -13.25 4.47
N LEU A 182 10.08 -12.39 5.44
CA LEU A 182 11.04 -11.89 6.43
C LEU A 182 11.60 -13.00 7.30
N LYS A 183 10.76 -13.92 7.79
CA LYS A 183 11.22 -15.09 8.56
C LYS A 183 12.23 -15.90 7.78
N ARG A 184 11.92 -16.26 6.53
CA ARG A 184 12.84 -16.99 5.65
C ARG A 184 14.19 -16.30 5.49
N LEU A 185 14.20 -14.98 5.25
CA LEU A 185 15.44 -14.23 5.08
C LEU A 185 16.26 -14.11 6.37
N LEU A 186 15.60 -14.03 7.52
CA LEU A 186 16.26 -13.95 8.82
C LEU A 186 16.78 -15.31 9.29
N GLU A 187 16.19 -16.42 8.85
CA GLU A 187 16.66 -17.79 9.13
C GLU A 187 17.86 -18.20 8.26
N CYS A 188 18.04 -17.57 7.10
CA CYS A 188 19.22 -17.79 6.23
C CYS A 188 20.51 -17.12 6.73
N ASN A 189 20.47 -16.49 7.89
CA ASN A 189 21.56 -15.72 8.50
C ASN A 189 22.25 -16.50 9.69
#